data_842ec7c1c967998a6960a79074a699bf
#
_entry.id   842ec7c1c967998a6960a79074a699bf
#
_cell.length_a   1.000
_cell.length_b   1.000
_cell.length_c   1.000
_cell.angle_alpha   90.00
_cell.angle_beta   90.00
_cell.angle_gamma   90.00
#
_symmetry.space_group_name_H-M   'P 1'
#
loop_
_entity.id
_entity.type
_entity.pdbx_description
1 polymer ?
#
loop_
_entity_poly.entity_id
_entity_poly.type
_entity_poly.pdbx_seq_one_letter_code
_entity_poly.pdbx_strand_id
1 'polypeptide(L)'
;MNTPRTAVRTNCEICAGPGELWLEKGRRRLVRCTACGFTWIPEGVVHTPRGLSIYEDESLNFYAQYTDYYRDESAVDAARAKADWVSRFVPSGARLLDVGANVGAFVKCASEQFDAVGIEPNPGAVAWAREHMHASVEIGSIFDEVEAYVGRFDAVTMFDVIEHVDEPTAALRQCRRYLAADGMLFVTTPDIGSVCSRLLGRAWYYVDLEQHVSLFSLANLTRLLASQGFEIVDRRTFGRRYRFSYIEQRLKDLSHQSALLRVVHALSVPLRLAPAWYVPINFGDVIGIAARARPAGV
;
A
#
# COMPACT_ATOMS: atom_id res chain seq x y z
N MET A 1 14.27 8.54 -22.12
CA MET A 1 14.17 9.91 -21.57
C MET A 1 14.71 9.83 -20.14
N ASN A 2 15.66 10.70 -19.77
CA ASN A 2 16.24 10.68 -18.42
C ASN A 2 15.16 11.08 -17.41
N THR A 3 14.68 10.14 -16.62
CA THR A 3 13.92 10.46 -15.41
C THR A 3 14.85 11.28 -14.49
N PRO A 4 14.49 12.50 -14.07
CA PRO A 4 15.36 13.27 -13.19
C PRO A 4 15.56 12.46 -11.91
N ARG A 5 16.82 12.33 -11.46
CA ARG A 5 17.15 11.82 -10.12
C ARG A 5 16.33 12.65 -9.14
N THR A 6 15.42 12.02 -8.43
CA THR A 6 14.62 12.67 -7.39
C THR A 6 15.57 13.39 -6.43
N ALA A 7 15.38 14.68 -6.22
CA ALA A 7 16.19 15.45 -5.30
C ALA A 7 16.08 14.84 -3.90
N VAL A 8 17.21 14.71 -3.19
CA VAL A 8 17.22 14.17 -1.83
C VAL A 8 16.28 15.00 -0.95
N ARG A 9 15.25 14.38 -0.39
CA ARG A 9 14.26 15.05 0.47
C ARG A 9 14.87 15.36 1.83
N THR A 10 15.12 16.61 2.12
CA THR A 10 15.70 17.07 3.39
C THR A 10 14.66 17.44 4.43
N ASN A 11 13.49 17.89 4.00
CA ASN A 11 12.40 18.34 4.87
C ASN A 11 11.17 17.44 4.75
N CYS A 12 10.38 17.40 5.80
CA CYS A 12 9.13 16.67 5.88
C CYS A 12 8.11 17.19 4.87
N GLU A 13 7.58 16.34 4.02
CA GLU A 13 6.57 16.68 3.02
C GLU A 13 5.21 17.07 3.64
N ILE A 14 4.93 16.61 4.87
CA ILE A 14 3.65 16.88 5.55
C ILE A 14 3.63 18.22 6.29
N CYS A 15 4.77 18.64 6.88
CA CYS A 15 4.79 19.84 7.72
C CYS A 15 5.99 20.75 7.51
N ALA A 16 6.85 20.46 6.52
CA ALA A 16 8.10 21.13 6.23
C ALA A 16 9.13 21.16 7.39
N GLY A 17 8.86 20.45 8.49
CA GLY A 17 9.76 20.34 9.63
C GLY A 17 11.03 19.56 9.31
N PRO A 18 12.11 19.75 10.10
CA PRO A 18 13.36 19.04 9.90
C PRO A 18 13.23 17.56 10.23
N GLY A 19 14.06 16.73 9.57
CA GLY A 19 14.15 15.30 9.82
C GLY A 19 15.44 14.94 10.56
N GLU A 20 15.37 13.94 11.41
CA GLU A 20 16.51 13.33 12.09
C GLU A 20 16.65 11.86 11.70
N LEU A 21 17.87 11.37 11.64
CA LEU A 21 18.16 9.96 11.35
C LEU A 21 17.49 9.06 12.41
N TRP A 22 16.56 8.21 11.96
CA TRP A 22 15.89 7.27 12.85
C TRP A 22 16.46 5.86 12.76
N LEU A 23 16.80 5.42 11.53
CA LEU A 23 17.37 4.09 11.27
C LEU A 23 18.30 4.16 10.06
N GLU A 24 19.39 3.40 10.13
CA GLU A 24 20.28 3.14 9.00
C GLU A 24 20.41 1.62 8.82
N LYS A 25 20.26 1.16 7.58
CA LYS A 25 20.40 -0.24 7.21
C LYS A 25 21.06 -0.33 5.85
N GLY A 26 22.28 -0.86 5.80
CA GLY A 26 23.09 -0.88 4.57
C GLY A 26 23.39 0.55 4.08
N ARG A 27 22.95 0.87 2.88
CA ARG A 27 23.12 2.20 2.26
C ARG A 27 21.88 3.08 2.39
N ARG A 28 20.81 2.58 3.01
CA ARG A 28 19.52 3.27 3.12
C ARG A 28 19.37 3.91 4.49
N ARG A 29 18.85 5.12 4.50
CA ARG A 29 18.59 5.90 5.72
C ARG A 29 17.11 6.17 5.83
N LEU A 30 16.54 5.93 6.98
CA LEU A 30 15.17 6.28 7.33
C LEU A 30 15.20 7.47 8.29
N VAL A 31 14.62 8.56 7.87
CA VAL A 31 14.58 9.84 8.59
C VAL A 31 13.18 10.03 9.18
N ARG A 32 13.11 10.57 10.38
CA ARG A 32 11.85 10.90 11.06
C ARG A 32 11.75 12.40 11.29
N CYS A 33 10.62 12.98 10.93
CA CYS A 33 10.31 14.37 11.24
C CYS A 33 10.20 14.60 12.76
N THR A 34 10.95 15.57 13.29
CA THR A 34 10.92 15.90 14.72
C THR A 34 9.62 16.57 15.15
N ALA A 35 8.89 17.21 14.20
CA ALA A 35 7.66 17.93 14.50
C ALA A 35 6.40 17.05 14.40
N CYS A 36 6.29 16.16 13.38
CA CYS A 36 5.06 15.40 13.16
C CYS A 36 5.25 13.88 13.17
N GLY A 37 6.48 13.38 13.27
CA GLY A 37 6.78 11.96 13.33
C GLY A 37 6.65 11.21 11.99
N PHE A 38 6.34 11.88 10.88
CA PHE A 38 6.39 11.28 9.54
C PHE A 38 7.78 10.75 9.25
N THR A 39 7.86 9.59 8.64
CA THR A 39 9.13 8.90 8.45
C THR A 39 9.31 8.58 6.97
N TRP A 40 10.48 8.90 6.39
CA TRP A 40 10.74 8.73 4.96
C TRP A 40 12.19 8.38 4.68
N ILE A 41 12.44 7.87 3.48
CA ILE A 41 13.78 7.65 2.94
C ILE A 41 14.15 8.85 2.06
N PRO A 42 15.18 9.63 2.42
CA PRO A 42 15.59 10.81 1.66
C PRO A 42 15.98 10.51 0.21
N GLU A 43 16.56 9.35 -0.02
CA GLU A 43 17.01 8.88 -1.32
C GLU A 43 15.88 8.43 -2.26
N GLY A 44 14.65 8.29 -1.71
CA GLY A 44 13.48 7.84 -2.46
C GLY A 44 13.50 6.37 -2.88
N VAL A 45 12.76 6.03 -3.93
CA VAL A 45 12.66 4.67 -4.49
C VAL A 45 14.01 4.19 -5.02
N VAL A 46 14.28 2.90 -4.87
CA VAL A 46 15.47 2.27 -5.48
C VAL A 46 15.31 2.25 -7.00
N HIS A 47 16.33 2.74 -7.70
CA HIS A 47 16.42 2.63 -9.14
C HIS A 47 17.40 1.54 -9.53
N THR A 48 17.04 0.75 -10.52
CA THR A 48 17.89 -0.29 -11.09
C THR A 48 19.02 0.34 -11.92
N PRO A 49 20.07 -0.42 -12.30
CA PRO A 49 21.09 0.06 -13.21
C PRO A 49 20.55 0.56 -14.57
N ARG A 50 19.34 0.16 -14.95
CA ARG A 50 18.64 0.64 -16.15
C ARG A 50 17.95 2.00 -15.95
N GLY A 51 17.98 2.56 -14.73
CA GLY A 51 17.33 3.82 -14.38
C GLY A 51 15.81 3.70 -14.14
N LEU A 52 15.25 2.48 -14.20
CA LEU A 52 13.86 2.21 -13.85
C LEU A 52 13.72 2.07 -12.34
N SER A 53 12.58 2.43 -11.80
CA SER A 53 12.27 2.06 -10.41
C SER A 53 12.15 0.53 -10.28
N ILE A 54 12.33 0.01 -9.06
CA ILE A 54 12.15 -1.43 -8.81
C ILE A 54 10.75 -1.93 -9.18
N TYR A 55 9.76 -1.03 -9.25
CA TYR A 55 8.39 -1.36 -9.63
C TYR A 55 8.16 -1.39 -11.14
N GLU A 56 9.02 -0.71 -11.92
CA GLU A 56 8.95 -0.66 -13.39
C GLU A 56 9.80 -1.73 -14.06
N ASP A 57 10.80 -2.28 -13.37
CA ASP A 57 11.77 -3.23 -13.97
C ASP A 57 11.22 -4.66 -13.96
N GLU A 58 10.75 -5.11 -15.11
CA GLU A 58 10.27 -6.49 -15.33
C GLU A 58 11.31 -7.56 -14.99
N SER A 59 12.61 -7.26 -15.10
CA SER A 59 13.68 -8.23 -14.85
C SER A 59 13.83 -8.59 -13.37
N LEU A 60 13.32 -7.78 -12.45
CA LEU A 60 13.34 -8.05 -11.02
C LEU A 60 12.33 -9.10 -10.59
N ASN A 61 11.44 -9.52 -11.50
CA ASN A 61 10.47 -10.61 -11.33
C ASN A 61 9.86 -10.69 -9.91
N PHE A 62 9.47 -9.53 -9.38
CA PHE A 62 8.76 -9.45 -8.09
C PHE A 62 7.52 -10.35 -8.08
N TYR A 63 6.98 -10.62 -9.27
CA TYR A 63 5.78 -11.45 -9.45
C TYR A 63 6.01 -12.93 -9.23
N ALA A 64 7.20 -13.47 -9.50
CA ALA A 64 7.46 -14.88 -9.19
C ALA A 64 7.38 -15.15 -7.68
N GLN A 65 7.73 -14.17 -6.85
CA GLN A 65 7.57 -14.27 -5.39
C GLN A 65 6.10 -14.07 -4.94
N TYR A 66 5.31 -13.33 -5.73
CA TYR A 66 3.93 -12.99 -5.41
C TYR A 66 2.92 -13.88 -6.16
N THR A 67 3.28 -14.59 -7.23
CA THR A 67 2.35 -15.47 -7.97
C THR A 67 1.73 -16.53 -7.05
N ASP A 68 2.49 -17.08 -6.12
CA ASP A 68 1.95 -18.02 -5.14
C ASP A 68 1.03 -17.33 -4.12
N TYR A 69 1.36 -16.08 -3.73
CA TYR A 69 0.52 -15.27 -2.85
C TYR A 69 -0.80 -14.89 -3.52
N TYR A 70 -0.78 -14.51 -4.80
CA TYR A 70 -2.00 -14.10 -5.53
C TYR A 70 -2.80 -15.27 -6.11
N ARG A 71 -2.23 -16.47 -6.18
CA ARG A 71 -2.96 -17.73 -6.35
C ARG A 71 -3.65 -18.16 -5.05
N ASP A 72 -3.26 -17.57 -3.94
CA ASP A 72 -3.81 -17.85 -2.64
C ASP A 72 -5.18 -17.14 -2.48
N GLU A 73 -6.18 -17.90 -2.07
CA GLU A 73 -7.53 -17.38 -1.77
C GLU A 73 -7.51 -16.19 -0.79
N SER A 74 -6.48 -16.10 0.08
CA SER A 74 -6.36 -15.01 1.05
C SER A 74 -6.16 -13.64 0.41
N ALA A 75 -5.49 -13.55 -0.75
CA ALA A 75 -5.31 -12.30 -1.48
C ALA A 75 -6.62 -11.85 -2.13
N VAL A 76 -7.37 -12.80 -2.70
CA VAL A 76 -8.70 -12.53 -3.26
C VAL A 76 -9.68 -12.13 -2.15
N ASP A 77 -9.65 -12.79 -1.00
CA ASP A 77 -10.48 -12.43 0.16
C ASP A 77 -10.16 -11.01 0.67
N ALA A 78 -8.88 -10.63 0.73
CA ALA A 78 -8.47 -9.29 1.10
C ALA A 78 -8.94 -8.24 0.08
N ALA A 79 -8.83 -8.56 -1.22
CA ALA A 79 -9.32 -7.71 -2.30
C ALA A 79 -10.85 -7.54 -2.22
N ARG A 80 -11.59 -8.63 -1.99
CA ARG A 80 -13.05 -8.59 -1.82
C ARG A 80 -13.46 -7.76 -0.62
N ALA A 81 -12.80 -7.90 0.53
CA ALA A 81 -13.07 -7.08 1.72
C ALA A 81 -12.83 -5.58 1.46
N LYS A 82 -11.86 -5.22 0.61
CA LYS A 82 -11.64 -3.84 0.17
C LYS A 82 -12.75 -3.37 -0.79
N ALA A 83 -13.19 -4.21 -1.74
CA ALA A 83 -14.31 -3.90 -2.64
C ALA A 83 -15.63 -3.70 -1.86
N ASP A 84 -15.91 -4.58 -0.88
CA ASP A 84 -17.07 -4.44 0.02
C ASP A 84 -16.98 -3.17 0.88
N TRP A 85 -15.77 -2.72 1.21
CA TRP A 85 -15.62 -1.44 1.89
C TRP A 85 -15.95 -0.26 0.99
N VAL A 86 -15.48 -0.27 -0.25
CA VAL A 86 -15.79 0.78 -1.24
C VAL A 86 -17.29 0.87 -1.51
N SER A 87 -17.98 -0.27 -1.65
CA SER A 87 -19.41 -0.32 -1.96
C SER A 87 -20.33 0.28 -0.87
N ARG A 88 -19.79 0.53 0.33
CA ARG A 88 -20.53 1.24 1.39
C ARG A 88 -20.67 2.73 1.14
N PHE A 89 -19.85 3.30 0.27
CA PHE A 89 -19.75 4.74 0.01
C PHE A 89 -20.01 5.12 -1.43
N VAL A 90 -19.89 4.16 -2.35
CA VAL A 90 -19.95 4.37 -3.79
C VAL A 90 -21.02 3.45 -4.37
N PRO A 91 -21.96 3.96 -5.20
CA PRO A 91 -23.03 3.14 -5.76
C PRO A 91 -22.51 2.12 -6.77
N SER A 92 -23.26 1.04 -6.94
CA SER A 92 -22.99 0.05 -7.99
C SER A 92 -23.03 0.70 -9.37
N GLY A 93 -22.14 0.26 -10.27
CA GLY A 93 -21.97 0.81 -11.62
C GLY A 93 -21.13 2.09 -11.68
N ALA A 94 -20.70 2.63 -10.54
CA ALA A 94 -19.78 3.78 -10.50
C ALA A 94 -18.44 3.46 -11.15
N ARG A 95 -17.80 4.50 -11.74
CA ARG A 95 -16.46 4.38 -12.35
C ARG A 95 -15.38 4.43 -11.29
N LEU A 96 -14.54 3.40 -11.26
CA LEU A 96 -13.49 3.23 -10.27
C LEU A 96 -12.13 3.09 -10.95
N LEU A 97 -11.15 3.88 -10.48
CA LEU A 97 -9.74 3.77 -10.84
C LEU A 97 -8.96 3.17 -9.66
N ASP A 98 -8.27 2.05 -9.90
CA ASP A 98 -7.32 1.47 -8.94
C ASP A 98 -5.88 1.84 -9.33
N VAL A 99 -5.21 2.59 -8.46
CA VAL A 99 -3.84 3.05 -8.65
C VAL A 99 -2.89 2.04 -8.02
N GLY A 100 -1.92 1.54 -8.80
CA GLY A 100 -1.01 0.48 -8.38
C GLY A 100 -1.72 -0.88 -8.34
N ALA A 101 -2.47 -1.19 -9.39
CA ALA A 101 -3.34 -2.36 -9.46
C ALA A 101 -2.62 -3.70 -9.36
N ASN A 102 -1.29 -3.71 -9.51
CA ASN A 102 -0.46 -4.90 -9.47
C ASN A 102 -1.04 -5.99 -10.42
N VAL A 103 -1.19 -7.23 -9.96
CA VAL A 103 -1.76 -8.35 -10.73
C VAL A 103 -3.29 -8.31 -10.85
N GLY A 104 -3.94 -7.20 -10.54
CA GLY A 104 -5.35 -6.96 -10.81
C GLY A 104 -6.35 -7.65 -9.87
N ALA A 105 -5.92 -8.21 -8.74
CA ALA A 105 -6.80 -8.92 -7.83
C ALA A 105 -7.95 -8.06 -7.30
N PHE A 106 -7.66 -6.80 -6.93
CA PHE A 106 -8.69 -5.87 -6.49
C PHE A 106 -9.60 -5.44 -7.65
N VAL A 107 -9.04 -5.09 -8.81
CA VAL A 107 -9.82 -4.70 -9.99
C VAL A 107 -10.81 -5.80 -10.38
N LYS A 108 -10.37 -7.08 -10.38
CA LYS A 108 -11.26 -8.22 -10.61
C LYS A 108 -12.45 -8.27 -9.65
N CYS A 109 -12.19 -8.15 -8.34
CA CYS A 109 -13.28 -8.17 -7.34
C CYS A 109 -14.18 -6.93 -7.44
N ALA A 110 -13.59 -5.76 -7.70
CA ALA A 110 -14.30 -4.50 -7.84
C ALA A 110 -15.21 -4.50 -9.09
N SER A 111 -14.79 -5.15 -10.18
CA SER A 111 -15.58 -5.24 -11.42
C SER A 111 -16.88 -6.03 -11.27
N GLU A 112 -17.09 -6.76 -10.17
CA GLU A 112 -18.38 -7.38 -9.85
C GLU A 112 -19.46 -6.33 -9.52
N GLN A 113 -19.06 -5.12 -9.12
CA GLN A 113 -19.95 -4.06 -8.65
C GLN A 113 -19.76 -2.71 -9.35
N PHE A 114 -18.57 -2.44 -9.92
CA PHE A 114 -18.14 -1.16 -10.47
C PHE A 114 -17.64 -1.29 -11.91
N ASP A 115 -17.65 -0.19 -12.65
CA ASP A 115 -16.88 -0.03 -13.88
C ASP A 115 -15.43 0.28 -13.48
N ALA A 116 -14.67 -0.80 -13.19
CA ALA A 116 -13.35 -0.69 -12.59
C ALA A 116 -12.24 -0.88 -13.61
N VAL A 117 -11.26 0.04 -13.59
CA VAL A 117 -10.00 -0.04 -14.32
C VAL A 117 -8.84 0.17 -13.37
N GLY A 118 -7.72 -0.52 -13.59
CA GLY A 118 -6.48 -0.33 -12.84
C GLY A 118 -5.39 0.31 -13.69
N ILE A 119 -4.48 1.04 -13.05
CA ILE A 119 -3.19 1.43 -13.64
C ILE A 119 -2.05 0.84 -12.82
N GLU A 120 -1.04 0.32 -13.51
CA GLU A 120 0.12 -0.35 -12.91
C GLU A 120 1.37 -0.05 -13.76
N PRO A 121 2.46 0.45 -13.16
CA PRO A 121 3.66 0.78 -13.92
C PRO A 121 4.44 -0.46 -14.42
N ASN A 122 4.25 -1.64 -13.84
CA ASN A 122 4.96 -2.84 -14.25
C ASN A 122 4.24 -3.59 -15.37
N PRO A 123 4.83 -3.68 -16.58
CA PRO A 123 4.21 -4.36 -17.72
C PRO A 123 3.97 -5.85 -17.48
N GLY A 124 4.86 -6.52 -16.72
CA GLY A 124 4.71 -7.95 -16.40
C GLY A 124 3.50 -8.21 -15.51
N ALA A 125 3.22 -7.32 -14.53
CA ALA A 125 2.01 -7.39 -13.73
C ALA A 125 0.75 -7.19 -14.55
N VAL A 126 0.78 -6.19 -15.41
CA VAL A 126 -0.36 -5.89 -16.30
C VAL A 126 -0.65 -7.08 -17.20
N ALA A 127 0.38 -7.67 -17.80
CA ALA A 127 0.21 -8.87 -18.64
C ALA A 127 -0.43 -10.01 -17.83
N TRP A 128 0.09 -10.28 -16.64
CA TRP A 128 -0.44 -11.31 -15.75
C TRP A 128 -1.89 -11.04 -15.32
N ALA A 129 -2.21 -9.76 -14.96
CA ALA A 129 -3.56 -9.35 -14.57
C ALA A 129 -4.58 -9.61 -15.67
N ARG A 130 -4.23 -9.29 -16.92
CA ARG A 130 -5.10 -9.50 -18.09
C ARG A 130 -5.28 -10.99 -18.41
N GLU A 131 -4.20 -11.76 -18.37
CA GLU A 131 -4.20 -13.17 -18.76
C GLU A 131 -4.86 -14.06 -17.69
N HIS A 132 -4.55 -13.86 -16.41
CA HIS A 132 -4.93 -14.79 -15.35
C HIS A 132 -6.10 -14.29 -14.48
N MET A 133 -6.21 -12.97 -14.27
CA MET A 133 -7.31 -12.39 -13.50
C MET A 133 -8.47 -11.91 -14.38
N HIS A 134 -8.23 -11.77 -15.71
CA HIS A 134 -9.17 -11.14 -16.62
C HIS A 134 -9.58 -9.73 -16.16
N ALA A 135 -8.64 -9.04 -15.51
CA ALA A 135 -8.85 -7.70 -14.97
C ALA A 135 -8.47 -6.63 -16.00
N SER A 136 -9.24 -5.54 -16.04
CA SER A 136 -8.95 -4.38 -16.89
C SER A 136 -7.85 -3.55 -16.23
N VAL A 137 -6.59 -3.81 -16.54
CA VAL A 137 -5.43 -3.07 -16.05
C VAL A 137 -4.64 -2.51 -17.22
N GLU A 138 -4.26 -1.23 -17.13
CA GLU A 138 -3.46 -0.52 -18.12
C GLU A 138 -2.04 -0.29 -17.59
N ILE A 139 -1.05 -0.23 -18.50
CA ILE A 139 0.29 0.19 -18.13
C ILE A 139 0.27 1.70 -17.92
N GLY A 140 0.62 2.15 -16.72
CA GLY A 140 0.64 3.56 -16.40
C GLY A 140 0.95 3.81 -14.93
N SER A 141 1.36 5.04 -14.65
CA SER A 141 1.66 5.54 -13.30
C SER A 141 0.67 6.62 -12.91
N ILE A 142 0.47 6.81 -11.60
CA ILE A 142 -0.29 7.97 -11.08
C ILE A 142 0.37 9.31 -11.47
N PHE A 143 1.65 9.29 -11.82
CA PHE A 143 2.39 10.47 -12.26
C PHE A 143 2.27 10.75 -13.77
N ASP A 144 1.63 9.86 -14.53
CA ASP A 144 1.28 10.12 -15.92
C ASP A 144 0.08 11.07 -15.96
N GLU A 145 0.22 12.15 -16.72
CA GLU A 145 -0.88 13.12 -16.89
C GLU A 145 -1.84 12.65 -17.97
N VAL A 146 -2.82 11.82 -17.60
CA VAL A 146 -3.83 11.31 -18.53
C VAL A 146 -5.03 12.25 -18.51
N GLU A 147 -5.14 13.13 -19.51
CA GLU A 147 -6.21 14.13 -19.62
C GLU A 147 -7.61 13.48 -19.66
N ALA A 148 -7.74 12.32 -20.30
CA ALA A 148 -9.00 11.57 -20.37
C ALA A 148 -9.52 11.08 -19.00
N TYR A 149 -8.69 11.12 -17.96
CA TYR A 149 -9.06 10.69 -16.61
C TYR A 149 -9.55 11.84 -15.72
N VAL A 150 -9.30 13.08 -16.10
CA VAL A 150 -9.64 14.26 -15.29
C VAL A 150 -11.14 14.35 -15.04
N GLY A 151 -11.53 14.38 -13.76
CA GLY A 151 -12.93 14.45 -13.32
C GLY A 151 -13.80 13.25 -13.68
N ARG A 152 -13.19 12.11 -14.02
CA ARG A 152 -13.92 10.99 -14.62
C ARG A 152 -14.39 9.93 -13.62
N PHE A 153 -13.68 9.76 -12.51
CA PHE A 153 -13.92 8.65 -11.60
C PHE A 153 -14.73 9.04 -10.38
N ASP A 154 -15.72 8.23 -10.04
CA ASP A 154 -16.52 8.37 -8.82
C ASP A 154 -15.74 7.87 -7.60
N ALA A 155 -14.82 6.93 -7.82
CA ALA A 155 -13.88 6.44 -6.82
C ALA A 155 -12.47 6.28 -7.38
N VAL A 156 -11.46 6.60 -6.55
CA VAL A 156 -10.06 6.25 -6.79
C VAL A 156 -9.57 5.46 -5.57
N THR A 157 -8.84 4.38 -5.81
CA THR A 157 -8.24 3.56 -4.76
C THR A 157 -6.72 3.58 -4.86
N MET A 158 -6.04 3.60 -3.70
CA MET A 158 -4.58 3.45 -3.54
C MET A 158 -4.36 2.46 -2.39
N PHE A 159 -4.43 1.17 -2.69
CA PHE A 159 -4.33 0.14 -1.67
C PHE A 159 -2.90 -0.40 -1.56
N ASP A 160 -2.23 -0.05 -0.45
CA ASP A 160 -0.84 -0.41 -0.19
C ASP A 160 0.11 0.14 -1.29
N VAL A 161 -0.06 1.44 -1.65
CA VAL A 161 0.68 2.14 -2.71
C VAL A 161 1.37 3.39 -2.20
N ILE A 162 0.72 4.19 -1.34
CA ILE A 162 1.20 5.52 -0.96
C ILE A 162 2.57 5.48 -0.24
N GLU A 163 2.89 4.37 0.43
CA GLU A 163 4.18 4.12 1.07
C GLU A 163 5.32 3.87 0.08
N HIS A 164 4.98 3.52 -1.17
CA HIS A 164 5.93 3.17 -2.22
C HIS A 164 6.24 4.33 -3.18
N VAL A 165 5.52 5.44 -3.08
CA VAL A 165 5.71 6.59 -3.99
C VAL A 165 6.63 7.64 -3.39
N ASP A 166 7.49 8.22 -4.23
CA ASP A 166 8.44 9.26 -3.81
C ASP A 166 7.75 10.56 -3.42
N GLU A 167 6.67 10.91 -4.10
CA GLU A 167 5.97 12.19 -3.95
C GLU A 167 4.49 11.95 -3.58
N PRO A 168 4.17 11.51 -2.34
CA PRO A 168 2.80 11.19 -1.94
C PRO A 168 1.84 12.39 -2.06
N THR A 169 2.32 13.63 -1.86
CA THR A 169 1.51 14.84 -2.09
C THR A 169 1.12 14.99 -3.56
N ALA A 170 2.05 14.79 -4.49
CA ALA A 170 1.77 14.87 -5.92
C ALA A 170 0.82 13.75 -6.36
N ALA A 171 1.02 12.52 -5.86
CA ALA A 171 0.14 11.40 -6.14
C ALA A 171 -1.30 11.67 -5.67
N LEU A 172 -1.49 12.18 -4.45
CA LEU A 172 -2.82 12.54 -3.94
C LEU A 172 -3.46 13.69 -4.71
N ARG A 173 -2.67 14.67 -5.15
CA ARG A 173 -3.16 15.75 -6.01
C ARG A 173 -3.65 15.21 -7.35
N GLN A 174 -2.95 14.25 -7.92
CA GLN A 174 -3.36 13.62 -9.17
C GLN A 174 -4.62 12.76 -8.97
N CYS A 175 -4.73 11.99 -7.89
CA CYS A 175 -5.99 11.32 -7.53
C CYS A 175 -7.14 12.32 -7.43
N ARG A 176 -6.89 13.49 -6.82
CA ARG A 176 -7.90 14.55 -6.70
C ARG A 176 -8.34 15.10 -8.06
N ARG A 177 -7.43 15.24 -9.03
CA ARG A 177 -7.75 15.64 -10.41
C ARG A 177 -8.60 14.61 -11.15
N TYR A 178 -8.35 13.32 -10.93
CA TYR A 178 -9.06 12.23 -11.59
C TYR A 178 -10.45 11.99 -11.03
N LEU A 179 -10.68 12.35 -9.76
CA LEU A 179 -11.98 12.25 -9.12
C LEU A 179 -12.99 13.24 -9.68
N ALA A 180 -14.22 12.77 -9.90
CA ALA A 180 -15.38 13.62 -10.12
C ALA A 180 -15.66 14.53 -8.91
N ALA A 181 -16.55 15.50 -9.07
CA ALA A 181 -17.04 16.30 -7.95
C ALA A 181 -17.65 15.35 -6.91
N ASP A 182 -17.30 15.55 -5.63
CA ASP A 182 -17.71 14.70 -4.51
C ASP A 182 -17.25 13.23 -4.58
N GLY A 183 -16.34 12.89 -5.51
CA GLY A 183 -15.76 11.57 -5.65
C GLY A 183 -14.98 11.12 -4.41
N MET A 184 -14.81 9.81 -4.26
CA MET A 184 -14.24 9.18 -3.08
C MET A 184 -12.83 8.65 -3.34
N LEU A 185 -11.92 8.94 -2.43
CA LEU A 185 -10.59 8.34 -2.37
C LEU A 185 -10.52 7.30 -1.25
N PHE A 186 -9.97 6.14 -1.56
CA PHE A 186 -9.72 5.08 -0.58
C PHE A 186 -8.22 4.76 -0.55
N VAL A 187 -7.61 4.84 0.63
CA VAL A 187 -6.18 4.57 0.80
C VAL A 187 -5.99 3.53 1.89
N THR A 188 -5.14 2.53 1.65
CA THR A 188 -4.60 1.69 2.72
C THR A 188 -3.08 1.80 2.75
N THR A 189 -2.50 1.73 3.97
CA THR A 189 -1.05 1.73 4.16
C THR A 189 -0.72 1.21 5.57
N PRO A 190 0.49 0.68 5.80
CA PRO A 190 0.97 0.37 7.15
C PRO A 190 0.97 1.58 8.08
N ASP A 191 0.57 1.39 9.34
CA ASP A 191 0.52 2.43 10.38
C ASP A 191 1.72 2.34 11.33
N ILE A 192 2.73 3.20 11.13
CA ILE A 192 3.87 3.31 12.05
C ILE A 192 3.46 3.83 13.43
N GLY A 193 2.26 4.37 13.57
CA GLY A 193 1.66 4.80 14.84
C GLY A 193 0.93 3.69 15.60
N SER A 194 0.77 2.50 15.01
CA SER A 194 0.07 1.36 15.62
C SER A 194 0.74 0.85 16.90
N VAL A 195 -0.03 0.13 17.73
CA VAL A 195 0.52 -0.53 18.91
C VAL A 195 1.59 -1.56 18.53
N CYS A 196 1.32 -2.35 17.48
CA CYS A 196 2.26 -3.35 16.94
C CYS A 196 3.59 -2.71 16.56
N SER A 197 3.55 -1.63 15.77
CA SER A 197 4.75 -0.89 15.37
C SER A 197 5.53 -0.32 16.57
N ARG A 198 4.83 0.23 17.57
CA ARG A 198 5.48 0.78 18.79
C ARG A 198 6.18 -0.30 19.61
N LEU A 199 5.58 -1.48 19.72
CA LEU A 199 6.17 -2.61 20.45
C LEU A 199 7.38 -3.20 19.73
N LEU A 200 7.33 -3.32 18.40
CA LEU A 200 8.40 -3.90 17.60
C LEU A 200 9.47 -2.88 17.21
N GLY A 201 9.15 -1.58 17.23
CA GLY A 201 10.08 -0.51 16.89
C GLY A 201 10.73 -0.71 15.52
N ARG A 202 12.07 -0.72 15.52
CA ARG A 202 12.86 -0.91 14.28
C ARG A 202 12.78 -2.34 13.69
N ALA A 203 12.27 -3.29 14.45
CA ALA A 203 12.04 -4.67 14.01
C ALA A 203 10.64 -4.88 13.42
N TRP A 204 9.81 -3.84 13.36
CA TRP A 204 8.50 -3.92 12.74
C TRP A 204 8.63 -4.30 11.26
N TYR A 205 7.91 -5.31 10.83
CA TYR A 205 8.11 -5.97 9.53
C TYR A 205 7.81 -5.08 8.31
N TYR A 206 7.10 -3.96 8.49
CA TYR A 206 6.92 -2.95 7.43
C TYR A 206 8.08 -1.93 7.35
N VAL A 207 9.08 -2.01 8.24
CA VAL A 207 10.35 -1.27 8.10
C VAL A 207 11.22 -2.00 7.08
N ASP A 208 10.75 -2.00 5.84
CA ASP A 208 11.45 -2.53 4.67
C ASP A 208 11.96 -1.35 3.83
N LEU A 209 13.24 -1.04 3.99
CA LEU A 209 13.85 0.13 3.36
C LEU A 209 14.06 -0.03 1.84
N GLU A 210 13.88 -1.22 1.30
CA GLU A 210 13.98 -1.44 -0.14
C GLU A 210 12.67 -1.11 -0.86
N GLN A 211 11.53 -1.32 -0.20
CA GLN A 211 10.21 -1.16 -0.79
C GLN A 211 9.47 0.07 -0.26
N HIS A 212 9.47 0.30 1.05
CA HIS A 212 8.72 1.37 1.69
C HIS A 212 9.55 2.64 1.83
N VAL A 213 9.31 3.61 0.97
CA VAL A 213 10.03 4.91 0.99
C VAL A 213 9.41 5.93 1.92
N SER A 214 8.18 5.67 2.37
CA SER A 214 7.45 6.49 3.35
C SER A 214 6.69 5.62 4.34
N LEU A 215 6.70 5.99 5.63
CA LEU A 215 5.91 5.31 6.65
C LEU A 215 4.98 6.32 7.32
N PHE A 216 3.69 6.09 7.18
CA PHE A 216 2.65 6.98 7.69
C PHE A 216 2.14 6.49 9.04
N SER A 217 1.80 7.44 9.92
CA SER A 217 0.82 7.20 10.98
C SER A 217 -0.57 7.63 10.51
N LEU A 218 -1.62 7.13 11.17
CA LEU A 218 -2.98 7.59 10.92
C LEU A 218 -3.09 9.13 10.96
N ALA A 219 -2.41 9.77 11.93
CA ALA A 219 -2.40 11.22 12.08
C ALA A 219 -1.73 11.92 10.89
N ASN A 220 -0.57 11.40 10.43
CA ASN A 220 0.16 11.96 9.31
C ASN A 220 -0.62 11.83 8.00
N LEU A 221 -1.18 10.66 7.73
CA LEU A 221 -1.97 10.42 6.52
C LEU A 221 -3.24 11.29 6.52
N THR A 222 -3.94 11.39 7.66
CA THR A 222 -5.11 12.27 7.79
C THR A 222 -4.74 13.73 7.50
N ARG A 223 -3.63 14.21 8.05
CA ARG A 223 -3.15 15.59 7.82
C ARG A 223 -2.79 15.84 6.35
N LEU A 224 -2.11 14.87 5.74
CA LEU A 224 -1.73 14.96 4.33
C LEU A 224 -2.97 14.99 3.43
N LEU A 225 -3.93 14.08 3.63
CA LEU A 225 -5.19 14.06 2.89
C LEU A 225 -5.96 15.37 3.03
N ALA A 226 -6.10 15.88 4.26
CA ALA A 226 -6.77 17.16 4.51
C ALA A 226 -6.11 18.33 3.78
N SER A 227 -4.76 18.37 3.73
CA SER A 227 -4.00 19.40 3.00
C SER A 227 -4.20 19.34 1.48
N GLN A 228 -4.58 18.19 0.94
CA GLN A 228 -4.89 18.02 -0.48
C GLN A 228 -6.40 18.14 -0.81
N GLY A 229 -7.20 18.69 0.12
CA GLY A 229 -8.62 18.97 -0.11
C GLY A 229 -9.53 17.79 0.06
N PHE A 230 -9.12 16.78 0.84
CA PHE A 230 -9.96 15.63 1.19
C PHE A 230 -10.56 15.78 2.58
N GLU A 231 -11.82 15.36 2.72
CA GLU A 231 -12.51 15.20 3.98
C GLU A 231 -12.60 13.73 4.35
N ILE A 232 -12.11 13.37 5.54
CA ILE A 232 -12.13 11.99 6.00
C ILE A 232 -13.56 11.59 6.41
N VAL A 233 -14.09 10.52 5.81
CA VAL A 233 -15.45 10.03 6.09
C VAL A 233 -15.48 8.69 6.81
N ASP A 234 -14.42 7.87 6.65
CA ASP A 234 -14.31 6.60 7.38
C ASP A 234 -12.85 6.26 7.68
N ARG A 235 -12.64 5.53 8.76
CA ARG A 235 -11.34 5.00 9.17
C ARG A 235 -11.53 3.58 9.70
N ARG A 236 -10.63 2.68 9.27
CA ARG A 236 -10.64 1.29 9.73
C ARG A 236 -9.27 0.68 9.72
N THR A 237 -9.14 -0.48 10.30
CA THR A 237 -7.95 -1.33 10.17
C THR A 237 -8.27 -2.54 9.32
N PHE A 238 -7.29 -2.98 8.54
CA PHE A 238 -7.37 -4.21 7.78
C PHE A 238 -6.51 -5.28 8.41
N GLY A 239 -7.09 -6.47 8.58
CA GLY A 239 -6.37 -7.68 8.93
C GLY A 239 -6.00 -8.46 7.67
N ARG A 240 -5.13 -9.44 7.85
CA ARG A 240 -4.78 -10.41 6.81
C ARG A 240 -5.12 -11.81 7.29
N ARG A 241 -5.41 -12.70 6.34
CA ARG A 241 -5.53 -14.13 6.63
C ARG A 241 -4.18 -14.77 6.31
N TYR A 242 -3.62 -15.44 7.29
CA TYR A 242 -2.34 -16.14 7.13
C TYR A 242 -2.58 -17.64 7.14
N ARG A 243 -1.95 -18.38 6.24
CA ARG A 243 -1.88 -19.84 6.36
C ARG A 243 -1.19 -20.20 7.67
N PHE A 244 -1.73 -21.18 8.36
CA PHE A 244 -1.12 -21.62 9.61
C PHE A 244 0.34 -22.08 9.42
N SER A 245 0.65 -22.71 8.30
CA SER A 245 2.02 -23.08 7.93
C SER A 245 2.99 -21.89 7.88
N TYR A 246 2.54 -20.74 7.40
CA TYR A 246 3.34 -19.52 7.40
C TYR A 246 3.58 -18.98 8.81
N ILE A 247 2.52 -18.97 9.65
CA ILE A 247 2.64 -18.55 11.05
C ILE A 247 3.61 -19.46 11.80
N GLU A 248 3.50 -20.76 11.61
CA GLU A 248 4.36 -21.75 12.25
C GLU A 248 5.83 -21.56 11.84
N GLN A 249 6.09 -21.36 10.55
CA GLN A 249 7.45 -21.09 10.07
C GLN A 249 8.02 -19.82 10.70
N ARG A 250 7.22 -18.75 10.79
CA ARG A 250 7.64 -17.52 11.46
C ARG A 250 7.90 -17.68 12.94
N LEU A 251 7.06 -18.43 13.64
CA LEU A 251 7.28 -18.77 15.06
C LEU A 251 8.57 -19.57 15.25
N LYS A 252 8.86 -20.50 14.34
CA LYS A 252 10.10 -21.25 14.32
C LYS A 252 11.31 -20.34 14.15
N ASP A 253 11.29 -19.44 13.16
CA ASP A 253 12.38 -18.50 12.89
C ASP A 253 12.63 -17.57 14.08
N LEU A 254 11.57 -17.13 14.75
CA LEU A 254 11.64 -16.25 15.92
C LEU A 254 11.94 -17.01 17.23
N SER A 255 11.77 -18.32 17.29
CA SER A 255 11.93 -19.14 18.50
C SER A 255 13.36 -19.09 19.06
N HIS A 256 14.35 -18.79 18.22
CA HIS A 256 15.74 -18.61 18.66
C HIS A 256 15.97 -17.35 19.50
N GLN A 257 15.03 -16.37 19.45
CA GLN A 257 15.20 -15.07 20.07
C GLN A 257 14.70 -15.00 21.52
N SER A 258 13.76 -15.88 21.93
CA SER A 258 13.27 -15.90 23.31
C SER A 258 12.72 -17.27 23.75
N ALA A 259 12.79 -17.52 25.08
CA ALA A 259 12.23 -18.74 25.65
C ALA A 259 10.71 -18.81 25.49
N LEU A 260 10.01 -17.69 25.58
CA LEU A 260 8.56 -17.59 25.36
C LEU A 260 8.18 -18.03 23.95
N LEU A 261 8.87 -17.52 22.94
CA LEU A 261 8.61 -17.86 21.55
C LEU A 261 8.89 -19.34 21.24
N ARG A 262 9.86 -19.95 21.90
CA ARG A 262 10.10 -21.41 21.84
C ARG A 262 8.91 -22.20 22.38
N VAL A 263 8.35 -21.77 23.52
CA VAL A 263 7.17 -22.44 24.10
C VAL A 263 5.95 -22.26 23.17
N VAL A 264 5.71 -21.06 22.65
CA VAL A 264 4.61 -20.79 21.72
C VAL A 264 4.75 -21.65 20.43
N HIS A 265 5.97 -21.72 19.88
CA HIS A 265 6.23 -22.60 18.73
C HIS A 265 5.99 -24.08 19.08
N ALA A 266 6.47 -24.57 20.22
CA ALA A 266 6.26 -25.95 20.64
C ALA A 266 4.76 -26.29 20.80
N LEU A 267 3.97 -25.36 21.33
CA LEU A 267 2.52 -25.50 21.45
C LEU A 267 1.79 -25.44 20.10
N SER A 268 2.37 -24.81 19.08
CA SER A 268 1.81 -24.75 17.74
C SER A 268 2.02 -26.04 16.92
N VAL A 269 2.98 -26.87 17.30
CA VAL A 269 3.34 -28.12 16.56
C VAL A 269 2.16 -29.09 16.36
N PRO A 270 1.26 -29.33 17.33
CA PRO A 270 0.12 -30.22 17.13
C PRO A 270 -0.86 -29.72 16.06
N LEU A 271 -0.89 -28.40 15.80
CA LEU A 271 -1.77 -27.79 14.79
C LEU A 271 -1.24 -27.95 13.35
N ARG A 272 -0.05 -28.53 13.17
CA ARG A 272 0.52 -28.89 11.86
C ARG A 272 -0.35 -29.88 11.07
N LEU A 273 -1.26 -30.57 11.73
CA LEU A 273 -2.23 -31.46 11.08
C LEU A 273 -3.26 -30.70 10.21
N ALA A 274 -3.31 -29.36 10.30
CA ALA A 274 -4.17 -28.51 9.50
C ALA A 274 -3.39 -27.38 8.78
N PRO A 275 -2.39 -27.71 7.93
CA PRO A 275 -1.49 -26.72 7.31
C PRO A 275 -2.22 -25.77 6.36
N ALA A 276 -3.40 -26.16 5.86
CA ALA A 276 -4.23 -25.37 4.95
C ALA A 276 -5.18 -24.40 5.67
N TRP A 277 -5.22 -24.40 7.00
CA TRP A 277 -6.08 -23.48 7.73
C TRP A 277 -5.57 -22.05 7.64
N TYR A 278 -6.52 -21.13 7.45
CA TYR A 278 -6.26 -19.70 7.47
C TYR A 278 -6.67 -19.11 8.83
N VAL A 279 -5.76 -18.36 9.43
CA VAL A 279 -5.99 -17.64 10.68
C VAL A 279 -6.17 -16.16 10.33
N PRO A 280 -7.34 -15.57 10.58
CA PRO A 280 -7.52 -14.13 10.42
C PRO A 280 -6.79 -13.40 11.56
N ILE A 281 -5.83 -12.57 11.22
CA ILE A 281 -5.07 -11.76 12.18
C ILE A 281 -5.21 -10.30 11.79
N ASN A 282 -5.63 -9.46 12.75
CA ASN A 282 -5.61 -8.02 12.61
C ASN A 282 -4.82 -7.42 13.78
N PHE A 283 -3.60 -7.04 13.51
CA PHE A 283 -2.73 -6.35 14.49
C PHE A 283 -3.03 -4.86 14.62
N GLY A 284 -4.00 -4.34 13.85
CA GLY A 284 -4.34 -2.92 13.82
C GLY A 284 -3.24 -2.06 13.20
N ASP A 285 -2.36 -2.64 12.42
CA ASP A 285 -1.17 -2.00 11.88
C ASP A 285 -1.21 -1.75 10.35
N VAL A 286 -2.37 -2.02 9.74
CA VAL A 286 -2.72 -1.53 8.39
C VAL A 286 -3.98 -0.69 8.52
N ILE A 287 -3.85 0.59 8.23
CA ILE A 287 -4.97 1.54 8.25
C ILE A 287 -5.59 1.68 6.87
N GLY A 288 -6.92 1.88 6.85
CA GLY A 288 -7.68 2.31 5.70
C GLY A 288 -8.39 3.62 6.00
N ILE A 289 -8.34 4.55 5.06
CA ILE A 289 -9.04 5.83 5.10
C ILE A 289 -9.90 5.95 3.85
N ALA A 290 -11.20 6.21 4.04
CA ALA A 290 -12.07 6.72 3.00
C ALA A 290 -12.22 8.24 3.15
N ALA A 291 -12.01 8.96 2.06
CA ALA A 291 -12.03 10.41 2.08
C ALA A 291 -12.79 10.95 0.86
N ARG A 292 -13.60 11.97 1.08
CA ARG A 292 -14.36 12.66 0.03
C ARG A 292 -13.56 13.83 -0.51
N ALA A 293 -13.56 13.98 -1.82
CA ALA A 293 -13.00 15.15 -2.48
C ALA A 293 -13.88 16.38 -2.19
N ARG A 294 -13.32 17.40 -1.53
CA ARG A 294 -14.05 18.66 -1.32
C ARG A 294 -14.17 19.44 -2.64
N PRO A 295 -15.28 20.11 -2.91
CA PRO A 295 -15.36 21.04 -4.03
C PRO A 295 -14.21 22.06 -3.99
N ALA A 296 -13.65 22.40 -5.15
CA ALA A 296 -12.65 23.46 -5.24
C ALA A 296 -13.33 24.79 -4.91
N GLY A 297 -12.97 25.42 -3.78
CA GLY A 297 -13.38 26.80 -3.49
C GLY A 297 -14.43 26.99 -2.40
N VAL A 298 -14.37 26.22 -1.31
CA VAL A 298 -15.02 26.65 -0.05
C VAL A 298 -13.97 26.84 1.03
#